data_716d01d8185bd84b93d03ae6b8bb845a
#
_entry.id   716d01d8185bd84b93d03ae6b8bb845a
#
_cell.length_a   1.000
_cell.length_b   1.000
_cell.length_c   1.000
_cell.angle_alpha   90.00
_cell.angle_beta   90.00
_cell.angle_gamma   90.00
#
_symmetry.space_group_name_H-M   'P 1'
#
loop_
_entity.id
_entity.type
_entity.pdbx_description
1 polymer ?
#
loop_
_entity_poly.entity_id
_entity_poly.type
_entity_poly.pdbx_seq_one_letter_code
_entity_poly.pdbx_strand_id
1 'polypeptide(L)'
;MRPVAFNGCSGWLHGPAALQPEMGVVLCNPFGYEALSVYRGWRELADLLAARGAVALRFDYPGTGDSGGNEEDPLRWRAWIDSIKDAVEFLRAETGVERVTLCGLRIGATLAALAAQELGGVDNLVLLMPVISGKAYIRELELQQHTWLAAQTALGLHLDEELPHTVGAHGFRLYPDTLELLAKVDLERAAECGAPYGSAAGTGLPARRVLLQDLAGSPRLKRLAARYEALGAQAGVQFFGEYSKFLTDPSYSEPPRRAFDSVLQWLGAGTAPAPLPKVEVLDAAASATIAFAHGRETPVVFGGYVGVLCEPQRALDAAPAVLFVNTGGVHRIGDSRFTVLMARRLAAQGIASLRMDLSGLGDSLRRDATLTLDALYSTYSIDDACAGVDWLTAAGYPKVVMAGVCSGAYVSLHTALAHSAVVGCACINLPFFKWGGARVRPGAQYVAPSEVYRRAMRNPRKWLRLLSGQANTRAITAELARRWSARVAARVGAVLETLVGERTPGSAIRRLVLDLERKGVQTALLYGTLDDGLDELDIYFGPDGAGLRKLKNLSVQKISKVDHALFSRCAREAMMAQLDSFLRERILGARAGSMAFAGGLRVPQRRAKSRRNLKPQRP
;
A
#
# COMPACT_ATOMS: atom_id res chain seq x y z
N MET A 1 -11.20 16.55 10.03
CA MET A 1 -10.48 16.53 8.72
C MET A 1 -11.47 16.36 7.58
N ARG A 2 -11.15 16.80 6.38
CA ARG A 2 -11.98 16.63 5.18
C ARG A 2 -11.13 16.24 3.95
N PRO A 3 -11.68 15.47 3.00
CA PRO A 3 -10.99 15.17 1.76
C PRO A 3 -10.92 16.40 0.87
N VAL A 4 -9.87 16.51 0.08
CA VAL A 4 -9.66 17.60 -0.89
C VAL A 4 -9.01 17.06 -2.17
N ALA A 5 -9.22 17.75 -3.29
CA ALA A 5 -8.50 17.50 -4.52
C ALA A 5 -8.04 18.83 -5.14
N PHE A 6 -6.83 18.83 -5.68
CA PHE A 6 -6.25 19.97 -6.40
C PHE A 6 -5.29 19.46 -7.47
N ASN A 7 -5.36 19.99 -8.66
CA ASN A 7 -4.47 19.63 -9.79
C ASN A 7 -4.25 18.12 -9.99
N GLY A 8 -5.32 17.31 -9.77
CA GLY A 8 -5.24 15.84 -9.88
C GLY A 8 -4.61 15.14 -8.67
N CYS A 9 -4.21 15.86 -7.65
CA CYS A 9 -3.76 15.31 -6.37
C CYS A 9 -4.93 15.08 -5.43
N SER A 10 -4.94 13.95 -4.72
CA SER A 10 -5.83 13.63 -3.62
C SER A 10 -5.17 13.97 -2.29
N GLY A 11 -5.92 14.54 -1.36
CA GLY A 11 -5.39 14.91 -0.07
C GLY A 11 -6.44 15.02 1.04
N TRP A 12 -5.95 15.34 2.23
CA TRP A 12 -6.75 15.54 3.43
C TRP A 12 -6.33 16.82 4.12
N LEU A 13 -7.29 17.71 4.31
CA LEU A 13 -7.12 18.95 5.06
C LEU A 13 -7.57 18.74 6.50
N HIS A 14 -6.66 18.95 7.44
CA HIS A 14 -6.86 18.88 8.88
C HIS A 14 -6.87 20.27 9.46
N GLY A 15 -7.87 20.58 10.27
CA GLY A 15 -8.01 21.86 10.94
C GLY A 15 -9.47 22.23 11.18
N PRO A 16 -9.71 23.21 12.03
CA PRO A 16 -11.05 23.69 12.30
C PRO A 16 -11.62 24.45 11.09
N ALA A 17 -12.87 24.16 10.75
CA ALA A 17 -13.56 24.81 9.62
C ALA A 17 -13.84 26.33 9.81
N ALA A 18 -13.69 26.86 11.03
CA ALA A 18 -14.20 28.19 11.43
C ALA A 18 -13.13 29.15 11.97
N LEU A 19 -11.86 28.78 12.06
CA LEU A 19 -10.79 29.65 12.58
C LEU A 19 -9.90 30.10 11.42
N GLN A 20 -9.45 31.36 11.47
CA GLN A 20 -8.33 31.83 10.65
C GLN A 20 -7.06 31.25 11.26
N PRO A 21 -6.46 30.21 10.66
CA PRO A 21 -5.27 29.58 11.21
C PRO A 21 -4.07 30.52 11.03
N GLU A 22 -3.21 30.61 12.05
CA GLU A 22 -2.00 31.42 11.97
C GLU A 22 -0.91 30.79 11.10
N MET A 23 -0.98 29.46 10.90
CA MET A 23 0.04 28.68 10.19
C MET A 23 -0.59 27.53 9.41
N GLY A 24 -0.16 27.36 8.17
CA GLY A 24 -0.43 26.21 7.34
C GLY A 24 0.79 25.27 7.27
N VAL A 25 0.54 23.96 7.30
CA VAL A 25 1.60 22.95 7.20
C VAL A 25 1.28 22.00 6.05
N VAL A 26 2.16 21.91 5.05
CA VAL A 26 2.08 20.92 3.99
C VAL A 26 2.98 19.73 4.36
N LEU A 27 2.40 18.54 4.49
CA LEU A 27 3.10 17.31 4.82
C LEU A 27 3.52 16.57 3.56
N CYS A 28 4.82 16.51 3.30
CA CYS A 28 5.42 15.94 2.11
C CYS A 28 5.79 14.46 2.37
N ASN A 29 5.07 13.54 1.74
CA ASN A 29 5.18 12.10 1.95
C ASN A 29 6.54 11.53 1.53
N PRO A 30 7.05 10.47 2.18
CA PRO A 30 8.11 9.65 1.61
C PRO A 30 7.61 8.86 0.39
N PHE A 31 8.52 8.13 -0.29
CA PHE A 31 8.17 7.36 -1.47
C PHE A 31 7.83 5.90 -1.14
N GLY A 32 6.86 5.36 -1.85
CA GLY A 32 6.63 3.93 -1.97
C GLY A 32 6.21 3.26 -0.67
N TYR A 33 6.91 2.19 -0.29
CA TYR A 33 6.59 1.42 0.91
C TYR A 33 6.79 2.23 2.19
N GLU A 34 7.74 3.17 2.20
CA GLU A 34 7.92 4.10 3.34
C GLU A 34 6.63 4.91 3.58
N ALA A 35 5.93 5.35 2.51
CA ALA A 35 4.67 6.07 2.63
C ALA A 35 3.56 5.20 3.24
N LEU A 36 3.49 3.92 2.90
CA LEU A 36 2.56 2.98 3.51
C LEU A 36 2.86 2.80 5.02
N SER A 37 4.12 2.64 5.36
CA SER A 37 4.58 2.45 6.74
C SER A 37 4.19 3.62 7.64
N VAL A 38 4.39 4.85 7.18
CA VAL A 38 4.20 6.06 7.98
C VAL A 38 2.79 6.64 7.95
N TYR A 39 1.89 6.12 7.12
CA TYR A 39 0.58 6.72 6.86
C TYR A 39 -0.20 7.09 8.12
N ARG A 40 -0.28 6.18 9.09
CA ARG A 40 -0.95 6.40 10.37
C ARG A 40 -0.30 7.50 11.20
N GLY A 41 1.04 7.48 11.30
CA GLY A 41 1.76 8.50 12.05
C GLY A 41 1.69 9.86 11.37
N TRP A 42 1.72 9.90 10.05
CA TRP A 42 1.57 11.14 9.28
C TRP A 42 0.20 11.78 9.49
N ARG A 43 -0.86 10.95 9.56
CA ARG A 43 -2.18 11.40 9.96
C ARG A 43 -2.18 11.92 11.41
N GLU A 44 -1.57 11.18 12.35
CA GLU A 44 -1.48 11.62 13.76
C GLU A 44 -0.76 12.96 13.89
N LEU A 45 0.33 13.20 13.15
CA LEU A 45 1.01 14.49 13.12
C LEU A 45 0.09 15.61 12.62
N ALA A 46 -0.68 15.36 11.55
CA ALA A 46 -1.64 16.35 11.03
C ALA A 46 -2.74 16.67 12.05
N ASP A 47 -3.26 15.64 12.74
CA ASP A 47 -4.26 15.81 13.79
C ASP A 47 -3.68 16.59 15.00
N LEU A 48 -2.43 16.33 15.37
CA LEU A 48 -1.71 17.05 16.42
C LEU A 48 -1.49 18.54 16.08
N LEU A 49 -1.15 18.83 14.82
CA LEU A 49 -1.02 20.20 14.32
C LEU A 49 -2.36 20.92 14.35
N ALA A 50 -3.43 20.26 13.87
CA ALA A 50 -4.78 20.80 13.88
C ALA A 50 -5.30 21.08 15.29
N ALA A 51 -5.02 20.21 16.26
CA ALA A 51 -5.37 20.39 17.67
C ALA A 51 -4.67 21.60 18.31
N ARG A 52 -3.59 22.11 17.71
CA ARG A 52 -2.83 23.28 18.12
C ARG A 52 -3.13 24.54 17.30
N GLY A 53 -4.21 24.52 16.52
CA GLY A 53 -4.68 25.69 15.75
C GLY A 53 -3.99 25.90 14.40
N ALA A 54 -3.11 24.99 13.98
CA ALA A 54 -2.58 25.00 12.62
C ALA A 54 -3.55 24.28 11.65
N VAL A 55 -3.44 24.58 10.36
CA VAL A 55 -4.06 23.77 9.31
C VAL A 55 -2.99 22.90 8.66
N ALA A 56 -3.23 21.58 8.58
CA ALA A 56 -2.29 20.66 7.96
C ALA A 56 -2.92 20.02 6.71
N LEU A 57 -2.16 19.99 5.62
CA LEU A 57 -2.51 19.33 4.37
C LEU A 57 -1.60 18.12 4.17
N ARG A 58 -2.20 16.92 4.15
CA ARG A 58 -1.57 15.68 3.65
C ARG A 58 -2.08 15.43 2.25
N PHE A 59 -1.22 15.03 1.34
CA PHE A 59 -1.64 14.71 -0.02
C PHE A 59 -0.72 13.67 -0.65
N ASP A 60 -1.19 13.02 -1.69
CA ASP A 60 -0.43 12.06 -2.48
C ASP A 60 0.10 12.76 -3.74
N TYR A 61 1.36 12.51 -4.07
CA TYR A 61 1.95 13.01 -5.32
C TYR A 61 1.30 12.38 -6.56
N PRO A 62 1.39 13.03 -7.74
CA PRO A 62 0.96 12.42 -9.00
C PRO A 62 1.57 11.03 -9.20
N GLY A 63 0.73 10.06 -9.55
CA GLY A 63 1.13 8.65 -9.72
C GLY A 63 1.35 7.87 -8.42
N THR A 64 0.99 8.42 -7.25
CA THR A 64 1.08 7.75 -5.94
C THR A 64 -0.27 7.79 -5.22
N GLY A 65 -0.43 6.98 -4.20
CA GLY A 65 -1.62 6.98 -3.34
C GLY A 65 -2.93 6.92 -4.10
N ASP A 66 -3.87 7.77 -3.71
CA ASP A 66 -5.16 7.96 -4.38
C ASP A 66 -5.12 9.03 -5.49
N SER A 67 -3.99 9.72 -5.69
CA SER A 67 -3.83 10.74 -6.72
C SER A 67 -3.92 10.19 -8.14
N GLY A 68 -4.23 11.08 -9.08
CA GLY A 68 -4.22 10.78 -10.51
C GLY A 68 -2.84 10.37 -11.02
N GLY A 69 -2.79 9.87 -12.25
CA GLY A 69 -1.57 9.43 -12.90
C GLY A 69 -1.12 8.01 -12.50
N ASN A 70 -0.05 7.57 -13.15
CA ASN A 70 0.55 6.24 -13.01
C ASN A 70 2.04 6.32 -12.65
N GLU A 71 2.60 5.20 -12.23
CA GLU A 71 4.03 5.14 -11.86
C GLU A 71 4.98 5.27 -13.05
N GLU A 72 4.53 4.99 -14.26
CA GLU A 72 5.26 5.11 -15.52
C GLU A 72 5.15 6.47 -16.22
N ASP A 73 4.33 7.39 -15.71
CA ASP A 73 4.15 8.69 -16.32
C ASP A 73 5.49 9.45 -16.39
N PRO A 74 5.79 10.15 -17.49
CA PRO A 74 7.05 10.87 -17.65
C PRO A 74 7.13 12.07 -16.71
N LEU A 75 8.34 12.50 -16.42
CA LEU A 75 8.65 13.71 -15.65
C LEU A 75 8.07 13.69 -14.20
N ARG A 76 7.85 12.52 -13.61
CA ARG A 76 7.30 12.39 -12.24
C ARG A 76 8.08 13.17 -11.19
N TRP A 77 9.41 13.19 -11.28
CA TRP A 77 10.22 13.96 -10.34
C TRP A 77 9.84 15.44 -10.34
N ARG A 78 9.65 16.00 -11.51
CA ARG A 78 9.20 17.40 -11.66
C ARG A 78 7.77 17.57 -11.15
N ALA A 79 6.87 16.70 -11.56
CA ALA A 79 5.49 16.73 -11.13
C ALA A 79 5.33 16.63 -9.59
N TRP A 80 6.21 15.90 -8.91
CA TRP A 80 6.20 15.84 -7.43
C TRP A 80 6.60 17.18 -6.79
N ILE A 81 7.64 17.85 -7.32
CA ILE A 81 8.03 19.18 -6.84
C ILE A 81 6.92 20.21 -7.11
N ASP A 82 6.35 20.20 -8.31
CA ASP A 82 5.27 21.10 -8.68
C ASP A 82 4.02 20.87 -7.82
N SER A 83 3.67 19.63 -7.54
CA SER A 83 2.51 19.33 -6.68
C SER A 83 2.66 19.83 -5.22
N ILE A 84 3.88 19.95 -4.71
CA ILE A 84 4.12 20.61 -3.41
C ILE A 84 3.84 22.12 -3.50
N LYS A 85 4.22 22.77 -4.60
CA LYS A 85 3.92 24.20 -4.82
C LYS A 85 2.41 24.41 -4.97
N ASP A 86 1.76 23.55 -5.76
CA ASP A 86 0.30 23.55 -5.89
C ASP A 86 -0.40 23.33 -4.55
N ALA A 87 0.13 22.46 -3.68
CA ALA A 87 -0.37 22.24 -2.33
C ALA A 87 -0.27 23.49 -1.45
N VAL A 88 0.81 24.26 -1.57
CA VAL A 88 0.97 25.56 -0.87
C VAL A 88 -0.04 26.57 -1.38
N GLU A 89 -0.20 26.70 -2.69
CA GLU A 89 -1.19 27.60 -3.31
C GLU A 89 -2.61 27.24 -2.92
N PHE A 90 -2.95 25.94 -3.00
CA PHE A 90 -4.25 25.41 -2.57
C PHE A 90 -4.51 25.72 -1.09
N LEU A 91 -3.53 25.48 -0.21
CA LEU A 91 -3.66 25.71 1.23
C LEU A 91 -3.93 27.19 1.52
N ARG A 92 -3.19 28.10 0.87
CA ARG A 92 -3.41 29.55 0.99
C ARG A 92 -4.77 29.99 0.48
N ALA A 93 -5.17 29.52 -0.69
CA ALA A 93 -6.46 29.86 -1.28
C ALA A 93 -7.64 29.37 -0.44
N GLU A 94 -7.52 28.15 0.11
CA GLU A 94 -8.61 27.49 0.84
C GLU A 94 -8.78 28.01 2.27
N THR A 95 -7.70 28.48 2.91
CA THR A 95 -7.69 28.79 4.35
C THR A 95 -7.27 30.21 4.68
N GLY A 96 -6.75 30.96 3.72
CA GLY A 96 -6.24 32.33 3.93
C GLY A 96 -4.92 32.41 4.71
N VAL A 97 -4.24 31.27 4.96
CA VAL A 97 -2.99 31.30 5.72
C VAL A 97 -1.88 32.02 4.95
N GLU A 98 -1.17 32.89 5.63
CA GLU A 98 0.01 33.57 5.08
C GLU A 98 1.29 32.78 5.37
N ARG A 99 1.45 32.31 6.62
CA ARG A 99 2.65 31.59 7.08
C ARG A 99 2.55 30.11 6.72
N VAL A 100 3.52 29.62 5.95
CA VAL A 100 3.54 28.23 5.48
C VAL A 100 4.79 27.50 5.95
N THR A 101 4.56 26.28 6.42
CA THR A 101 5.59 25.31 6.77
C THR A 101 5.53 24.14 5.79
N LEU A 102 6.69 23.77 5.21
CA LEU A 102 6.84 22.47 4.56
C LEU A 102 7.46 21.48 5.54
N CYS A 103 6.82 20.34 5.74
CA CYS A 103 7.34 19.28 6.61
C CYS A 103 7.41 17.98 5.82
N GLY A 104 8.61 17.45 5.62
CA GLY A 104 8.79 16.24 4.82
C GLY A 104 9.60 15.17 5.54
N LEU A 105 9.40 13.92 5.11
CA LEU A 105 10.13 12.74 5.61
C LEU A 105 10.85 12.03 4.46
N ARG A 106 12.12 11.66 4.67
CA ARG A 106 12.95 10.95 3.69
C ARG A 106 13.02 11.72 2.37
N ILE A 107 12.63 11.10 1.25
CA ILE A 107 12.60 11.77 -0.05
C ILE A 107 11.61 12.94 -0.08
N GLY A 108 10.53 12.87 0.70
CA GLY A 108 9.58 13.98 0.87
C GLY A 108 10.21 15.20 1.50
N ALA A 109 11.18 15.02 2.41
CA ALA A 109 11.96 16.13 2.96
C ALA A 109 12.85 16.77 1.88
N THR A 110 13.43 15.98 1.00
CA THR A 110 14.21 16.46 -0.14
C THR A 110 13.36 17.25 -1.12
N LEU A 111 12.19 16.71 -1.49
CA LEU A 111 11.23 17.39 -2.36
C LEU A 111 10.73 18.71 -1.75
N ALA A 112 10.45 18.71 -0.43
CA ALA A 112 10.07 19.91 0.31
C ALA A 112 11.16 20.98 0.26
N ALA A 113 12.45 20.61 0.43
CA ALA A 113 13.56 21.54 0.35
C ALA A 113 13.72 22.15 -1.06
N LEU A 114 13.57 21.32 -2.11
CA LEU A 114 13.63 21.79 -3.50
C LEU A 114 12.44 22.69 -3.84
N ALA A 115 11.23 22.32 -3.45
CA ALA A 115 10.03 23.13 -3.67
C ALA A 115 10.11 24.47 -2.92
N ALA A 116 10.63 24.48 -1.68
CA ALA A 116 10.84 25.69 -0.92
C ALA A 116 11.77 26.69 -1.62
N GLN A 117 12.86 26.20 -2.22
CA GLN A 117 13.77 27.05 -3.00
C GLN A 117 13.09 27.67 -4.22
N GLU A 118 12.27 26.89 -4.94
CA GLU A 118 11.54 27.38 -6.10
C GLU A 118 10.39 28.35 -5.77
N LEU A 119 9.78 28.19 -4.58
CA LEU A 119 8.78 29.14 -4.05
C LEU A 119 9.37 30.50 -3.62
N GLY A 120 10.71 30.65 -3.62
CA GLY A 120 11.36 31.84 -3.10
C GLY A 120 11.45 31.89 -1.57
N GLY A 121 11.26 30.76 -0.92
CA GLY A 121 11.30 30.56 0.52
C GLY A 121 9.93 30.42 1.17
N VAL A 122 9.91 29.71 2.29
CA VAL A 122 8.76 29.54 3.18
C VAL A 122 9.13 29.98 4.59
N ASP A 123 8.16 30.08 5.50
CA ASP A 123 8.46 30.48 6.87
C ASP A 123 9.27 29.44 7.61
N ASN A 124 8.86 28.17 7.54
CA ASN A 124 9.55 27.07 8.20
C ASN A 124 9.72 25.88 7.26
N LEU A 125 10.83 25.18 7.41
CA LEU A 125 11.13 23.93 6.70
C LEU A 125 11.54 22.88 7.72
N VAL A 126 10.80 21.78 7.78
CA VAL A 126 11.06 20.64 8.68
C VAL A 126 11.47 19.43 7.84
N LEU A 127 12.70 18.99 8.03
CA LEU A 127 13.32 17.91 7.26
C LEU A 127 13.60 16.72 8.19
N LEU A 128 12.72 15.72 8.13
CA LEU A 128 12.83 14.49 8.92
C LEU A 128 13.59 13.42 8.10
N MET A 129 14.75 13.01 8.58
CA MET A 129 15.60 12.02 7.91
C MET A 129 15.80 12.30 6.40
N PRO A 130 16.21 13.53 6.01
CA PRO A 130 16.23 13.91 4.61
C PRO A 130 17.19 13.06 3.77
N VAL A 131 16.78 12.74 2.56
CA VAL A 131 17.66 12.16 1.54
C VAL A 131 18.58 13.26 1.02
N ILE A 132 19.78 13.37 1.59
CA ILE A 132 20.74 14.43 1.24
C ILE A 132 21.36 14.17 -0.15
N SER A 133 21.56 12.89 -0.52
CA SER A 133 22.13 12.49 -1.80
C SER A 133 21.24 11.49 -2.53
N GLY A 134 20.72 11.89 -3.67
CA GLY A 134 19.91 11.03 -4.51
C GLY A 134 20.64 9.77 -4.99
N LYS A 135 21.95 9.86 -5.31
CA LYS A 135 22.76 8.69 -5.65
C LYS A 135 22.83 7.66 -4.52
N ALA A 136 22.95 8.13 -3.27
CA ALA A 136 22.97 7.22 -2.11
C ALA A 136 21.60 6.55 -1.91
N TYR A 137 20.52 7.29 -2.10
CA TYR A 137 19.17 6.77 -1.99
C TYR A 137 18.83 5.75 -3.08
N ILE A 138 19.24 5.99 -4.32
CA ILE A 138 19.07 5.01 -5.41
C ILE A 138 19.76 3.70 -5.05
N ARG A 139 21.00 3.75 -4.53
CA ARG A 139 21.72 2.54 -4.09
C ARG A 139 21.03 1.83 -2.93
N GLU A 140 20.43 2.57 -2.01
CA GLU A 140 19.62 2.00 -0.92
C GLU A 140 18.43 1.22 -1.49
N LEU A 141 17.68 1.79 -2.44
CA LEU A 141 16.56 1.13 -3.09
C LEU A 141 17.00 -0.08 -3.92
N GLU A 142 18.11 0.01 -4.66
CA GLU A 142 18.70 -1.12 -5.40
C GLU A 142 19.06 -2.27 -4.45
N LEU A 143 19.66 -1.97 -3.30
CA LEU A 143 19.99 -2.97 -2.29
C LEU A 143 18.74 -3.64 -1.72
N GLN A 144 17.68 -2.86 -1.43
CA GLN A 144 16.39 -3.40 -0.99
C GLN A 144 15.79 -4.33 -2.05
N GLN A 145 15.78 -3.93 -3.31
CA GLN A 145 15.30 -4.74 -4.43
C GLN A 145 16.10 -6.06 -4.57
N HIS A 146 17.42 -5.99 -4.58
CA HIS A 146 18.27 -7.18 -4.68
C HIS A 146 18.08 -8.13 -3.50
N THR A 147 17.97 -7.59 -2.29
CA THR A 147 17.75 -8.40 -1.07
C THR A 147 16.40 -9.11 -1.14
N TRP A 148 15.35 -8.41 -1.55
CA TRP A 148 14.02 -8.99 -1.71
C TRP A 148 13.99 -10.07 -2.80
N LEU A 149 14.55 -9.80 -4.00
CA LEU A 149 14.63 -10.77 -5.10
C LEU A 149 15.44 -12.01 -4.71
N ALA A 150 16.56 -11.83 -3.99
CA ALA A 150 17.35 -12.93 -3.49
C ALA A 150 16.58 -13.81 -2.50
N ALA A 151 15.78 -13.19 -1.62
CA ALA A 151 14.91 -13.90 -0.69
C ALA A 151 13.82 -14.71 -1.44
N GLN A 152 13.16 -14.12 -2.45
CA GLN A 152 12.18 -14.83 -3.28
C GLN A 152 12.81 -15.99 -4.04
N THR A 153 13.99 -15.77 -4.63
CA THR A 153 14.75 -16.82 -5.33
C THR A 153 15.14 -17.96 -4.38
N ALA A 154 15.55 -17.65 -3.16
CA ALA A 154 15.88 -18.66 -2.15
C ALA A 154 14.67 -19.55 -1.79
N LEU A 155 13.47 -18.98 -1.80
CA LEU A 155 12.20 -19.70 -1.67
C LEU A 155 11.83 -20.51 -2.93
N GLY A 156 12.48 -20.27 -4.06
CA GLY A 156 12.20 -20.93 -5.34
C GLY A 156 11.19 -20.19 -6.20
N LEU A 157 10.93 -18.93 -5.88
CA LEU A 157 10.13 -18.03 -6.71
C LEU A 157 11.08 -17.20 -7.57
N HIS A 158 11.18 -17.57 -8.83
CA HIS A 158 11.95 -16.81 -9.81
C HIS A 158 11.04 -15.78 -10.46
N LEU A 159 11.12 -14.56 -9.95
CA LEU A 159 10.43 -13.41 -10.52
C LEU A 159 11.29 -12.89 -11.67
N ASP A 160 10.67 -12.63 -12.83
CA ASP A 160 11.37 -12.02 -13.94
C ASP A 160 11.79 -10.61 -13.53
N GLU A 161 13.02 -10.22 -13.85
CA GLU A 161 13.44 -8.83 -13.73
C GLU A 161 12.56 -7.99 -14.66
N GLU A 162 11.81 -7.14 -14.01
CA GLU A 162 10.84 -6.33 -14.66
C GLU A 162 11.54 -5.16 -15.31
N LEU A 163 11.30 -4.65 -16.32
CA LEU A 163 11.74 -3.42 -16.99
C LEU A 163 13.20 -3.02 -16.72
N PRO A 164 14.07 -3.15 -17.70
CA PRO A 164 15.46 -2.74 -17.58
C PRO A 164 15.56 -1.25 -17.21
N HIS A 165 16.60 -0.91 -16.44
CA HIS A 165 16.89 0.46 -16.00
C HIS A 165 15.86 1.10 -15.06
N THR A 166 15.04 0.30 -14.39
CA THR A 166 14.18 0.78 -13.31
C THR A 166 14.65 0.27 -11.95
N VAL A 167 14.31 0.97 -10.89
CA VAL A 167 14.58 0.55 -9.51
C VAL A 167 13.27 0.41 -8.77
N GLY A 168 13.02 -0.79 -8.23
CA GLY A 168 11.84 -1.11 -7.45
C GLY A 168 12.16 -1.34 -5.99
N ALA A 169 11.29 -0.90 -5.09
CA ALA A 169 11.37 -1.20 -3.67
C ALA A 169 9.97 -1.57 -3.16
N HIS A 170 9.79 -2.84 -2.75
CA HIS A 170 8.54 -3.35 -2.20
C HIS A 170 7.30 -2.96 -3.03
N GLY A 171 7.41 -3.19 -4.36
CA GLY A 171 6.31 -3.01 -5.29
C GLY A 171 6.14 -1.64 -5.93
N PHE A 172 6.82 -0.63 -5.42
CA PHE A 172 6.86 0.70 -6.03
C PHE A 172 8.11 0.86 -6.89
N ARG A 173 8.02 1.66 -7.97
CA ARG A 173 9.07 1.71 -8.98
C ARG A 173 9.43 3.13 -9.38
N LEU A 174 10.73 3.37 -9.52
CA LEU A 174 11.29 4.57 -10.13
C LEU A 174 11.77 4.26 -11.55
N TYR A 175 11.41 5.11 -12.50
CA TYR A 175 11.70 4.98 -13.90
C TYR A 175 12.95 5.79 -14.30
N PRO A 176 13.55 5.55 -15.46
CA PRO A 176 14.86 6.10 -15.83
C PRO A 176 14.95 7.61 -15.77
N ASP A 177 13.94 8.34 -16.22
CA ASP A 177 13.86 9.80 -16.18
C ASP A 177 13.88 10.34 -14.74
N THR A 178 13.08 9.73 -13.86
CA THR A 178 13.05 10.06 -12.43
C THR A 178 14.38 9.70 -11.75
N LEU A 179 14.98 8.55 -12.09
CA LEU A 179 16.27 8.14 -11.54
C LEU A 179 17.41 9.06 -11.98
N GLU A 180 17.41 9.48 -13.24
CA GLU A 180 18.40 10.43 -13.76
C GLU A 180 18.36 11.76 -13.00
N LEU A 181 17.16 12.29 -12.75
CA LEU A 181 16.97 13.54 -12.05
C LEU A 181 17.30 13.42 -10.57
N LEU A 182 16.83 12.36 -9.93
CA LEU A 182 17.14 12.05 -8.54
C LEU A 182 18.65 11.87 -8.33
N ALA A 183 19.36 11.22 -9.25
CA ALA A 183 20.81 11.04 -9.16
C ALA A 183 21.60 12.36 -9.14
N LYS A 184 21.04 13.44 -9.67
CA LYS A 184 21.65 14.77 -9.67
C LYS A 184 21.41 15.53 -8.36
N VAL A 185 20.51 15.05 -7.50
CA VAL A 185 20.18 15.71 -6.24
C VAL A 185 21.30 15.53 -5.23
N ASP A 186 21.78 16.64 -4.69
CA ASP A 186 22.65 16.71 -3.53
C ASP A 186 22.33 18.00 -2.74
N LEU A 187 21.67 17.86 -1.60
CA LEU A 187 21.25 19.00 -0.81
C LEU A 187 22.43 19.78 -0.21
N GLU A 188 23.60 19.18 -0.06
CA GLU A 188 24.81 19.88 0.37
C GLU A 188 25.36 20.81 -0.73
N ARG A 189 25.08 20.54 -2.01
CA ARG A 189 25.63 21.21 -3.20
C ARG A 189 24.59 21.92 -4.07
N ALA A 190 23.34 22.00 -3.64
CA ALA A 190 22.23 22.47 -4.48
C ALA A 190 22.39 23.89 -5.08
N ALA A 191 23.38 24.67 -4.64
CA ALA A 191 23.71 25.95 -5.27
C ALA A 191 24.61 25.81 -6.51
N GLU A 192 25.34 24.70 -6.64
CA GLU A 192 26.26 24.45 -7.78
C GLU A 192 25.58 23.66 -8.90
N CYS A 193 24.54 22.93 -8.60
CA CYS A 193 23.67 22.33 -9.60
C CYS A 193 22.81 23.44 -10.20
N GLY A 194 23.41 24.21 -11.13
CA GLY A 194 22.69 25.17 -11.96
C GLY A 194 21.42 24.51 -12.45
N ALA A 195 20.29 25.15 -12.19
CA ALA A 195 18.97 24.59 -12.42
C ALA A 195 18.87 23.92 -13.81
N PRO A 196 18.74 22.60 -13.92
CA PRO A 196 18.55 21.94 -15.22
C PRO A 196 17.19 22.27 -15.83
N TYR A 197 16.42 23.14 -15.23
CA TYR A 197 15.00 23.37 -15.53
C TYR A 197 14.63 24.81 -15.86
N GLY A 198 15.56 25.65 -16.39
CA GLY A 198 15.16 26.89 -17.06
C GLY A 198 14.48 27.96 -16.18
N SER A 199 14.40 27.79 -14.87
CA SER A 199 14.01 28.85 -13.95
C SER A 199 15.25 29.51 -13.38
N ALA A 200 15.24 30.82 -13.28
CA ALA A 200 16.30 31.62 -12.65
C ALA A 200 16.74 30.94 -11.36
N ALA A 201 18.01 30.57 -11.27
CA ALA A 201 18.59 29.85 -10.15
C ALA A 201 18.11 30.46 -8.84
N GLY A 202 17.28 29.75 -8.12
CA GLY A 202 16.93 30.13 -6.76
C GLY A 202 18.17 29.97 -5.88
N THR A 203 19.06 30.93 -5.92
CA THR A 203 20.15 31.09 -4.93
C THR A 203 19.59 31.53 -3.58
N GLY A 204 18.24 31.50 -3.47
CA GLY A 204 17.49 32.03 -2.35
C GLY A 204 17.46 31.13 -1.14
N LEU A 205 17.22 31.75 -0.02
CA LEU A 205 16.96 31.17 1.28
C LEU A 205 15.71 30.24 1.18
N PRO A 206 15.81 28.92 1.41
CA PRO A 206 14.64 28.02 1.26
C PRO A 206 13.59 28.25 2.35
N ALA A 207 14.00 28.68 3.54
CA ALA A 207 13.11 29.01 4.64
C ALA A 207 13.83 29.91 5.64
N ARG A 208 13.06 30.74 6.37
CA ARG A 208 13.61 31.56 7.48
C ARG A 208 14.13 30.68 8.62
N ARG A 209 13.43 29.59 8.93
CA ARG A 209 13.78 28.64 9.98
C ARG A 209 13.80 27.23 9.39
N VAL A 210 14.82 26.44 9.71
CA VAL A 210 14.98 25.06 9.25
C VAL A 210 15.21 24.15 10.45
N LEU A 211 14.38 23.11 10.60
CA LEU A 211 14.58 22.03 11.55
C LEU A 211 15.02 20.78 10.79
N LEU A 212 16.14 20.21 11.20
CA LEU A 212 16.62 18.96 10.68
C LEU A 212 16.60 17.89 11.79
N GLN A 213 15.95 16.75 11.52
CA GLN A 213 15.98 15.61 12.45
C GLN A 213 16.59 14.40 11.76
N ASP A 214 17.52 13.70 12.43
CA ASP A 214 18.19 12.51 11.93
C ASP A 214 18.72 11.67 13.10
N LEU A 215 19.32 10.55 12.80
CA LEU A 215 20.03 9.72 13.77
C LEU A 215 21.24 10.50 14.33
N ALA A 216 21.61 10.19 15.57
CA ALA A 216 22.71 10.85 16.25
C ALA A 216 24.01 10.80 15.44
N GLY A 217 24.70 11.93 15.35
CA GLY A 217 26.07 11.98 14.80
C GLY A 217 26.18 12.08 13.29
N SER A 218 25.08 12.28 12.53
CA SER A 218 25.16 12.43 11.07
C SER A 218 26.01 13.64 10.64
N PRO A 219 27.25 13.44 10.14
CA PRO A 219 28.11 14.57 9.71
C PRO A 219 27.52 15.31 8.51
N ARG A 220 26.78 14.61 7.64
CA ARG A 220 26.13 15.21 6.47
C ARG A 220 25.03 16.17 6.89
N LEU A 221 24.25 15.82 7.91
CA LEU A 221 23.19 16.68 8.41
C LEU A 221 23.76 17.98 9.02
N LYS A 222 24.88 17.89 9.73
CA LYS A 222 25.57 19.07 10.28
C LYS A 222 26.07 20.00 9.17
N ARG A 223 26.63 19.45 8.08
CA ARG A 223 27.05 20.27 6.92
C ARG A 223 25.86 20.90 6.21
N LEU A 224 24.74 20.18 6.10
CA LEU A 224 23.51 20.72 5.53
C LEU A 224 22.95 21.87 6.40
N ALA A 225 22.96 21.73 7.73
CA ALA A 225 22.57 22.80 8.65
C ALA A 225 23.45 24.02 8.47
N ALA A 226 24.77 23.86 8.53
CA ALA A 226 25.73 24.96 8.34
C ALA A 226 25.55 25.67 6.98
N ARG A 227 25.21 24.93 5.94
CA ARG A 227 24.88 25.53 4.64
C ARG A 227 23.63 26.39 4.70
N TYR A 228 22.54 25.92 5.32
CA TYR A 228 21.33 26.72 5.46
C TYR A 228 21.58 27.99 6.31
N GLU A 229 22.42 27.90 7.35
CA GLU A 229 22.88 29.05 8.15
C GLU A 229 23.68 30.04 7.29
N ALA A 230 24.57 29.55 6.44
CA ALA A 230 25.32 30.39 5.50
C ALA A 230 24.43 31.10 4.47
N LEU A 231 23.26 30.55 4.17
CA LEU A 231 22.22 31.20 3.36
C LEU A 231 21.34 32.17 4.15
N GLY A 232 21.51 32.28 5.46
CA GLY A 232 20.78 33.18 6.34
C GLY A 232 19.59 32.55 7.07
N ALA A 233 19.42 31.23 7.04
CA ALA A 233 18.41 30.54 7.83
C ALA A 233 18.81 30.38 9.30
N GLN A 234 17.83 30.28 10.18
CA GLN A 234 18.01 29.74 11.52
C GLN A 234 17.86 28.21 11.48
N ALA A 235 18.97 27.47 11.43
CA ALA A 235 18.94 26.04 11.35
C ALA A 235 19.12 25.40 12.74
N GLY A 236 18.32 24.36 13.03
CA GLY A 236 18.40 23.53 14.23
C GLY A 236 18.53 22.05 13.86
N VAL A 237 19.36 21.31 14.59
CA VAL A 237 19.53 19.86 14.41
C VAL A 237 19.07 19.13 15.66
N GLN A 238 18.21 18.14 15.50
CA GLN A 238 17.66 17.34 16.59
C GLN A 238 17.75 15.84 16.28
N PHE A 239 17.59 15.01 17.31
CA PHE A 239 17.68 13.56 17.22
C PHE A 239 16.33 12.92 16.94
N PHE A 240 16.29 11.97 15.97
CA PHE A 240 15.11 11.17 15.62
C PHE A 240 15.30 9.71 16.06
N GLY A 241 15.13 9.43 17.35
CA GLY A 241 15.42 8.10 17.92
C GLY A 241 14.41 6.99 17.60
N GLU A 242 13.20 7.34 17.18
CA GLU A 242 12.10 6.40 16.96
C GLU A 242 11.98 5.94 15.49
N TYR A 243 12.94 6.31 14.66
CA TYR A 243 12.92 6.10 13.21
C TYR A 243 12.68 4.64 12.79
N SER A 244 13.40 3.69 13.40
CA SER A 244 13.34 2.27 13.03
C SER A 244 11.98 1.61 13.33
N LYS A 245 11.26 2.11 14.37
CA LYS A 245 9.92 1.64 14.69
C LYS A 245 8.86 2.30 13.81
N PHE A 246 9.13 3.49 13.33
CA PHE A 246 8.23 4.23 12.46
C PHE A 246 8.27 3.73 11.02
N LEU A 247 9.46 3.47 10.49
CA LEU A 247 9.70 2.96 9.14
C LEU A 247 9.88 1.44 9.14
N THR A 248 8.85 0.74 9.56
CA THR A 248 8.74 -0.73 9.53
C THR A 248 7.49 -1.15 8.78
N ASP A 249 7.14 -2.44 8.79
CA ASP A 249 5.90 -2.92 8.20
C ASP A 249 4.69 -2.11 8.71
N PRO A 250 3.75 -1.70 7.84
CA PRO A 250 2.59 -0.89 8.21
C PRO A 250 1.77 -1.45 9.38
N SER A 251 1.72 -2.78 9.54
CA SER A 251 1.00 -3.44 10.64
C SER A 251 1.67 -3.25 12.01
N TYR A 252 2.96 -2.92 12.02
CA TYR A 252 3.77 -2.77 13.24
C TYR A 252 4.35 -1.38 13.41
N SER A 253 4.13 -0.47 12.47
CA SER A 253 4.61 0.91 12.53
C SER A 253 4.03 1.65 13.73
N GLU A 254 4.91 2.30 14.51
CA GLU A 254 4.56 3.11 15.67
C GLU A 254 4.82 4.59 15.37
N PRO A 255 3.85 5.51 15.60
CA PRO A 255 4.08 6.94 15.46
C PRO A 255 5.22 7.43 16.37
N PRO A 256 6.17 8.22 15.86
CA PRO A 256 7.34 8.70 16.61
C PRO A 256 6.96 9.94 17.44
N ARG A 257 6.25 9.74 18.53
CA ARG A 257 5.63 10.82 19.33
C ARG A 257 6.62 11.82 19.85
N ARG A 258 7.82 11.39 20.29
CA ARG A 258 8.86 12.32 20.78
C ARG A 258 9.37 13.22 19.66
N ALA A 259 9.59 12.65 18.46
CA ALA A 259 10.00 13.44 17.31
C ALA A 259 8.90 14.44 16.91
N PHE A 260 7.64 14.02 16.92
CA PHE A 260 6.50 14.89 16.63
C PHE A 260 6.36 16.01 17.68
N ASP A 261 6.43 15.70 18.96
CA ASP A 261 6.40 16.71 20.03
C ASP A 261 7.52 17.74 19.87
N SER A 262 8.72 17.28 19.51
CA SER A 262 9.85 18.14 19.22
C SER A 262 9.59 19.09 18.03
N VAL A 263 8.99 18.57 16.94
CA VAL A 263 8.56 19.39 15.78
C VAL A 263 7.53 20.43 16.21
N LEU A 264 6.51 20.03 16.94
CA LEU A 264 5.42 20.90 17.39
C LEU A 264 5.93 22.00 18.33
N GLN A 265 6.82 21.65 19.26
CA GLN A 265 7.48 22.63 20.15
C GLN A 265 8.33 23.61 19.35
N TRP A 266 9.11 23.15 18.40
CA TRP A 266 9.96 24.00 17.57
C TRP A 266 9.15 24.94 16.67
N LEU A 267 8.00 24.52 16.18
CA LEU A 267 7.07 25.35 15.41
C LEU A 267 6.42 26.45 16.30
N GLY A 268 6.49 26.32 17.60
CA GLY A 268 5.81 27.23 18.53
C GLY A 268 4.30 27.02 18.58
N ALA A 269 3.85 25.90 18.04
CA ALA A 269 2.47 25.49 18.15
C ALA A 269 2.21 25.05 19.58
N GLY A 270 1.71 25.86 20.44
CA GLY A 270 1.44 25.66 21.88
C GLY A 270 1.43 24.25 22.45
N THR A 271 1.14 24.05 23.70
CA THR A 271 0.96 22.70 24.27
C THR A 271 -0.34 22.09 23.75
N ALA A 272 -0.29 20.85 23.24
CA ALA A 272 -1.50 20.16 22.83
C ALA A 272 -2.45 20.01 24.03
N PRO A 273 -3.76 20.26 23.85
CA PRO A 273 -4.73 19.90 24.85
C PRO A 273 -4.70 18.38 25.07
N ALA A 274 -4.75 17.93 26.32
CA ALA A 274 -4.90 16.53 26.68
C ALA A 274 -6.27 16.32 27.34
N PRO A 275 -7.15 15.42 26.86
CA PRO A 275 -6.95 14.54 25.71
C PRO A 275 -7.10 15.27 24.36
N LEU A 276 -6.48 14.71 23.32
CA LEU A 276 -6.67 15.21 21.95
C LEU A 276 -8.19 15.21 21.62
N PRO A 277 -8.69 16.28 20.95
CA PRO A 277 -10.08 16.33 20.51
C PRO A 277 -10.36 15.15 19.57
N LYS A 278 -11.59 14.63 19.65
CA LYS A 278 -12.02 13.61 18.67
C LYS A 278 -11.97 14.23 17.29
N VAL A 279 -11.22 13.55 16.41
CA VAL A 279 -11.17 13.94 15.00
C VAL A 279 -12.52 13.61 14.36
N GLU A 280 -13.14 14.59 13.74
CA GLU A 280 -14.33 14.41 12.93
C GLU A 280 -13.93 14.37 11.46
N VAL A 281 -14.49 13.42 10.71
CA VAL A 281 -14.31 13.32 9.26
C VAL A 281 -15.53 13.94 8.60
N LEU A 282 -15.33 15.06 7.92
CA LEU A 282 -16.39 15.77 7.22
C LEU A 282 -16.51 15.27 5.79
N ASP A 283 -17.75 15.12 5.33
CA ASP A 283 -18.03 14.79 3.94
C ASP A 283 -17.81 16.03 3.06
N ALA A 284 -16.94 15.91 2.07
CA ALA A 284 -16.65 16.92 1.06
C ALA A 284 -16.48 16.27 -0.33
N ALA A 285 -17.24 15.23 -0.60
CA ALA A 285 -17.12 14.39 -1.78
C ALA A 285 -17.08 15.17 -3.10
N ALA A 286 -17.93 16.16 -3.27
CA ALA A 286 -18.04 16.91 -4.52
C ALA A 286 -16.76 17.70 -4.87
N SER A 287 -16.10 18.28 -3.88
CA SER A 287 -14.87 19.08 -4.06
C SER A 287 -13.60 18.25 -4.13
N ALA A 288 -13.67 16.96 -3.80
CA ALA A 288 -12.51 16.05 -3.71
C ALA A 288 -12.50 14.97 -4.81
N THR A 289 -13.37 15.07 -5.82
CA THR A 289 -13.47 14.09 -6.91
C THR A 289 -12.34 14.26 -7.92
N ILE A 290 -11.71 13.15 -8.27
CA ILE A 290 -10.68 13.08 -9.33
C ILE A 290 -11.25 12.33 -10.53
N ALA A 291 -11.29 12.99 -11.68
CA ALA A 291 -11.69 12.39 -12.94
C ALA A 291 -10.49 11.75 -13.66
N PHE A 292 -10.73 10.64 -14.36
CA PHE A 292 -9.77 9.99 -15.24
C PHE A 292 -10.46 9.46 -16.51
N ALA A 293 -9.70 8.95 -17.46
CA ALA A 293 -10.20 8.61 -18.81
C ALA A 293 -11.46 7.73 -18.84
N HIS A 294 -11.65 6.87 -17.85
CA HIS A 294 -12.75 5.88 -17.86
C HIS A 294 -13.73 6.04 -16.70
N GLY A 295 -13.58 7.07 -15.88
CA GLY A 295 -14.44 7.26 -14.72
C GLY A 295 -14.00 8.38 -13.80
N ARG A 296 -14.46 8.30 -12.57
CA ARG A 296 -14.12 9.26 -11.50
C ARG A 296 -13.92 8.52 -10.17
N GLU A 297 -13.08 9.04 -9.34
CA GLU A 297 -12.84 8.59 -7.97
C GLU A 297 -13.30 9.68 -7.00
N THR A 298 -14.23 9.33 -6.11
CA THR A 298 -14.82 10.25 -5.14
C THR A 298 -14.59 9.71 -3.74
N PRO A 299 -13.90 10.43 -2.85
CA PRO A 299 -13.84 10.08 -1.43
C PRO A 299 -15.23 10.10 -0.82
N VAL A 300 -15.55 9.11 0.00
CA VAL A 300 -16.83 8.98 0.68
C VAL A 300 -16.62 8.74 2.18
N VAL A 301 -17.52 9.31 2.98
CA VAL A 301 -17.53 9.20 4.44
C VAL A 301 -18.88 8.67 4.89
N PHE A 302 -18.89 7.59 5.64
CA PHE A 302 -20.11 6.95 6.12
C PHE A 302 -19.88 6.27 7.46
N GLY A 303 -20.67 6.58 8.47
CA GLY A 303 -20.59 5.96 9.80
C GLY A 303 -19.22 6.03 10.48
N GLY A 304 -18.39 7.03 10.12
CA GLY A 304 -17.01 7.16 10.59
C GLY A 304 -15.99 6.36 9.77
N TYR A 305 -16.42 5.64 8.74
CA TYR A 305 -15.55 5.00 7.76
C TYR A 305 -15.23 5.96 6.62
N VAL A 306 -14.06 5.75 6.04
CA VAL A 306 -13.59 6.46 4.84
C VAL A 306 -13.35 5.46 3.74
N GLY A 307 -13.80 5.82 2.53
CA GLY A 307 -13.53 5.06 1.33
C GLY A 307 -13.32 5.97 0.13
N VAL A 308 -13.04 5.36 -1.01
CA VAL A 308 -13.02 6.01 -2.33
C VAL A 308 -13.89 5.19 -3.26
N LEU A 309 -15.00 5.78 -3.68
CA LEU A 309 -15.88 5.21 -4.69
C LEU A 309 -15.29 5.51 -6.07
N CYS A 310 -15.02 4.47 -6.83
CA CYS A 310 -14.59 4.56 -8.22
C CYS A 310 -15.79 4.22 -9.13
N GLU A 311 -16.30 5.21 -9.84
CA GLU A 311 -17.44 5.06 -10.73
C GLU A 311 -16.98 5.08 -12.18
N PRO A 312 -17.48 4.16 -13.03
CA PRO A 312 -17.21 4.16 -14.46
C PRO A 312 -17.93 5.33 -15.17
N GLN A 313 -17.34 5.83 -16.24
CA GLN A 313 -18.00 6.82 -17.11
C GLN A 313 -19.27 6.25 -17.77
N ARG A 314 -19.26 4.94 -18.06
CA ARG A 314 -20.40 4.18 -18.60
C ARG A 314 -20.56 2.92 -17.77
N ALA A 315 -21.59 2.87 -16.96
CA ALA A 315 -21.88 1.71 -16.15
C ALA A 315 -22.41 0.54 -17.02
N LEU A 316 -22.02 -0.66 -16.66
CA LEU A 316 -22.59 -1.89 -17.20
C LEU A 316 -23.88 -2.20 -16.43
N ASP A 317 -24.98 -2.41 -17.16
CA ASP A 317 -26.29 -2.66 -16.56
C ASP A 317 -26.27 -3.87 -15.62
N ALA A 318 -26.87 -3.70 -14.45
CA ALA A 318 -26.96 -4.72 -13.41
C ALA A 318 -25.63 -5.33 -12.93
N ALA A 319 -24.49 -4.70 -13.25
CA ALA A 319 -23.20 -5.14 -12.71
C ALA A 319 -23.17 -4.95 -11.18
N PRO A 320 -22.58 -5.88 -10.42
CA PRO A 320 -22.31 -5.67 -9.01
C PRO A 320 -21.22 -4.62 -8.82
N ALA A 321 -21.22 -3.94 -7.67
CA ALA A 321 -20.04 -3.19 -7.24
C ALA A 321 -19.01 -4.13 -6.61
N VAL A 322 -17.72 -3.77 -6.71
CA VAL A 322 -16.63 -4.50 -6.04
C VAL A 322 -16.20 -3.73 -4.79
N LEU A 323 -16.22 -4.38 -3.62
CA LEU A 323 -15.71 -3.83 -2.38
C LEU A 323 -14.32 -4.39 -2.07
N PHE A 324 -13.33 -3.50 -2.03
CA PHE A 324 -11.97 -3.80 -1.59
C PHE A 324 -11.78 -3.37 -0.14
N VAL A 325 -11.22 -4.26 0.66
CA VAL A 325 -10.85 -4.02 2.07
C VAL A 325 -9.34 -4.09 2.25
N ASN A 326 -8.84 -3.56 3.37
CA ASN A 326 -7.41 -3.41 3.65
C ASN A 326 -6.64 -4.74 3.65
N THR A 327 -5.36 -4.64 3.31
CA THR A 327 -4.35 -5.70 3.47
C THR A 327 -3.46 -5.35 4.65
N GLY A 328 -3.44 -6.16 5.71
CA GLY A 328 -2.64 -5.86 6.91
C GLY A 328 -2.90 -4.46 7.45
N GLY A 329 -1.83 -3.73 7.75
CA GLY A 329 -1.89 -2.33 8.20
C GLY A 329 -1.92 -1.29 7.08
N VAL A 330 -1.98 -1.71 5.81
CA VAL A 330 -1.98 -0.83 4.64
C VAL A 330 -3.36 -0.20 4.45
N HIS A 331 -3.40 1.09 4.17
CA HIS A 331 -4.65 1.78 3.87
C HIS A 331 -5.24 1.37 2.51
N ARG A 332 -6.43 1.84 2.20
CA ARG A 332 -7.31 1.47 1.06
C ARG A 332 -6.66 1.37 -0.32
N ILE A 333 -5.44 1.89 -0.53
CA ILE A 333 -4.76 1.76 -1.84
C ILE A 333 -4.17 0.36 -2.07
N GLY A 334 -4.02 -0.43 -0.99
CA GLY A 334 -3.41 -1.76 -1.04
C GLY A 334 -1.89 -1.71 -1.30
N ASP A 335 -1.24 -2.86 -1.18
CA ASP A 335 0.17 -2.97 -1.51
C ASP A 335 0.40 -2.57 -2.98
N SER A 336 1.40 -1.75 -3.20
CA SER A 336 1.78 -1.30 -4.55
C SER A 336 0.64 -0.66 -5.36
N ARG A 337 -0.30 0.02 -4.70
CA ARG A 337 -1.52 0.59 -5.31
C ARG A 337 -2.43 -0.44 -6.00
N PHE A 338 -2.36 -1.71 -5.62
CA PHE A 338 -3.11 -2.79 -6.28
C PHE A 338 -4.60 -2.48 -6.39
N THR A 339 -5.25 -2.03 -5.32
CA THR A 339 -6.68 -1.75 -5.31
C THR A 339 -7.05 -0.52 -6.14
N VAL A 340 -6.18 0.51 -6.21
CA VAL A 340 -6.36 1.69 -7.07
C VAL A 340 -6.30 1.28 -8.54
N LEU A 341 -5.26 0.54 -8.92
CA LEU A 341 -5.08 0.06 -10.30
C LEU A 341 -6.25 -0.84 -10.72
N MET A 342 -6.68 -1.74 -9.82
CA MET A 342 -7.81 -2.64 -10.09
C MET A 342 -9.14 -1.87 -10.19
N ALA A 343 -9.40 -0.91 -9.31
CA ALA A 343 -10.61 -0.09 -9.34
C ALA A 343 -10.74 0.68 -10.67
N ARG A 344 -9.66 1.31 -11.13
CA ARG A 344 -9.61 2.02 -12.41
C ARG A 344 -9.77 1.08 -13.60
N ARG A 345 -9.21 -0.13 -13.51
CA ARG A 345 -9.38 -1.20 -14.52
C ARG A 345 -10.82 -1.70 -14.57
N LEU A 346 -11.50 -1.83 -13.43
CA LEU A 346 -12.92 -2.17 -13.35
C LEU A 346 -13.80 -1.06 -13.94
N ALA A 347 -13.51 0.20 -13.64
CA ALA A 347 -14.24 1.33 -14.21
C ALA A 347 -14.14 1.36 -15.75
N ALA A 348 -12.99 1.02 -16.32
CA ALA A 348 -12.85 0.86 -17.78
C ALA A 348 -13.71 -0.27 -18.35
N GLN A 349 -14.17 -1.21 -17.52
CA GLN A 349 -15.08 -2.30 -17.87
C GLN A 349 -16.56 -2.00 -17.51
N GLY A 350 -16.85 -0.81 -16.99
CA GLY A 350 -18.19 -0.41 -16.60
C GLY A 350 -18.63 -0.88 -15.21
N ILE A 351 -17.69 -1.34 -14.37
CA ILE A 351 -17.93 -1.87 -13.03
C ILE A 351 -17.49 -0.84 -11.98
N ALA A 352 -18.40 -0.46 -11.10
CA ALA A 352 -18.09 0.41 -9.96
C ALA A 352 -17.34 -0.37 -8.86
N SER A 353 -16.54 0.35 -8.07
CA SER A 353 -15.88 -0.24 -6.90
C SER A 353 -15.70 0.75 -5.76
N LEU A 354 -15.72 0.24 -4.54
CA LEU A 354 -15.39 0.98 -3.32
C LEU A 354 -14.11 0.40 -2.72
N ARG A 355 -13.15 1.25 -2.46
CA ARG A 355 -11.96 0.95 -1.66
C ARG A 355 -12.17 1.58 -0.30
N MET A 356 -12.29 0.81 0.79
CA MET A 356 -12.54 1.36 2.12
C MET A 356 -11.44 1.06 3.11
N ASP A 357 -11.28 1.94 4.08
CA ASP A 357 -10.50 1.70 5.27
C ASP A 357 -11.39 1.16 6.39
N LEU A 358 -10.98 0.05 7.00
CA LEU A 358 -11.62 -0.49 8.20
C LEU A 358 -11.26 0.36 9.42
N SER A 359 -11.96 0.20 10.53
CA SER A 359 -11.72 0.95 11.76
C SER A 359 -10.26 0.91 12.20
N GLY A 360 -9.69 2.08 12.44
CA GLY A 360 -8.29 2.24 12.87
C GLY A 360 -7.24 2.11 11.77
N LEU A 361 -7.66 1.85 10.54
CA LEU A 361 -6.78 1.85 9.36
C LEU A 361 -6.99 3.13 8.53
N GLY A 362 -5.98 3.53 7.78
CA GLY A 362 -6.02 4.68 6.89
C GLY A 362 -6.62 5.92 7.55
N ASP A 363 -7.72 6.41 6.99
CA ASP A 363 -8.41 7.61 7.46
C ASP A 363 -9.70 7.32 8.24
N SER A 364 -10.12 6.06 8.40
CA SER A 364 -11.29 5.68 9.18
C SER A 364 -11.08 5.90 10.69
N LEU A 365 -12.15 6.24 11.40
CA LEU A 365 -12.11 6.47 12.84
C LEU A 365 -11.72 5.19 13.60
N ARG A 366 -10.97 5.36 14.67
CA ARG A 366 -10.53 4.25 15.50
C ARG A 366 -11.65 3.77 16.41
N ARG A 367 -11.79 2.45 16.53
CA ARG A 367 -12.49 1.81 17.65
C ARG A 367 -11.54 1.56 18.82
N ASP A 368 -10.29 1.11 18.53
CA ASP A 368 -9.27 0.77 19.50
C ASP A 368 -7.97 1.58 19.32
N ALA A 369 -7.24 1.75 20.41
CA ALA A 369 -6.02 2.56 20.41
C ALA A 369 -4.83 1.91 19.65
N THR A 370 -4.81 0.57 19.55
CA THR A 370 -3.66 -0.18 19.01
C THR A 370 -4.07 -1.08 17.86
N LEU A 371 -3.36 -0.99 16.73
CA LEU A 371 -3.48 -1.95 15.64
C LEU A 371 -2.76 -3.24 16.05
N THR A 372 -3.48 -4.36 16.08
CA THR A 372 -2.95 -5.69 16.35
C THR A 372 -3.41 -6.68 15.29
N LEU A 373 -2.71 -7.80 15.17
CA LEU A 373 -3.16 -8.88 14.29
C LEU A 373 -4.55 -9.40 14.69
N ASP A 374 -4.84 -9.50 15.99
CA ASP A 374 -6.16 -9.90 16.46
C ASP A 374 -7.25 -8.92 16.02
N ALA A 375 -6.97 -7.63 15.99
CA ALA A 375 -7.89 -6.62 15.48
C ALA A 375 -8.18 -6.79 13.99
N LEU A 376 -7.15 -7.08 13.17
CA LEU A 376 -7.29 -7.30 11.72
C LEU A 376 -8.15 -8.51 11.36
N TYR A 377 -8.11 -9.56 12.19
CA TYR A 377 -8.88 -10.80 11.99
C TYR A 377 -10.09 -10.91 12.92
N SER A 378 -10.56 -9.80 13.47
CA SER A 378 -11.68 -9.75 14.42
C SER A 378 -13.04 -9.76 13.73
N THR A 379 -14.09 -10.01 14.52
CA THR A 379 -15.48 -9.80 14.08
C THR A 379 -15.75 -8.34 13.76
N TYR A 380 -15.08 -7.39 14.44
CA TYR A 380 -15.21 -5.96 14.16
C TYR A 380 -14.80 -5.59 12.72
N SER A 381 -13.73 -6.20 12.19
CA SER A 381 -13.33 -5.97 10.81
C SER A 381 -14.36 -6.51 9.80
N ILE A 382 -15.07 -7.57 10.18
CA ILE A 382 -16.16 -8.12 9.37
C ILE A 382 -17.38 -7.18 9.44
N ASP A 383 -17.74 -6.68 10.61
CA ASP A 383 -18.83 -5.71 10.82
C ASP A 383 -18.56 -4.41 10.05
N ASP A 384 -17.31 -3.92 10.07
CA ASP A 384 -16.89 -2.76 9.32
C ASP A 384 -17.08 -2.97 7.80
N ALA A 385 -16.69 -4.14 7.30
CA ALA A 385 -16.87 -4.48 5.89
C ALA A 385 -18.36 -4.65 5.52
N CYS A 386 -19.19 -5.18 6.42
CA CYS A 386 -20.65 -5.22 6.26
C CYS A 386 -21.22 -3.81 6.14
N ALA A 387 -20.77 -2.85 6.96
CA ALA A 387 -21.19 -1.45 6.84
C ALA A 387 -20.82 -0.86 5.46
N GLY A 388 -19.70 -1.25 4.87
CA GLY A 388 -19.34 -0.90 3.49
C GLY A 388 -20.29 -1.49 2.46
N VAL A 389 -20.74 -2.74 2.66
CA VAL A 389 -21.75 -3.39 1.81
C VAL A 389 -23.11 -2.67 1.94
N ASP A 390 -23.53 -2.36 3.17
CA ASP A 390 -24.76 -1.61 3.44
C ASP A 390 -24.75 -0.24 2.75
N TRP A 391 -23.62 0.47 2.83
CA TRP A 391 -23.47 1.76 2.17
C TRP A 391 -23.56 1.63 0.64
N LEU A 392 -22.92 0.64 0.03
CA LEU A 392 -23.01 0.38 -1.41
C LEU A 392 -24.44 0.04 -1.83
N THR A 393 -25.15 -0.76 -1.04
CA THR A 393 -26.55 -1.09 -1.35
C THR A 393 -27.46 0.13 -1.26
N ALA A 394 -27.27 1.00 -0.28
CA ALA A 394 -27.96 2.28 -0.15
C ALA A 394 -27.59 3.25 -1.28
N ALA A 395 -26.36 3.19 -1.80
CA ALA A 395 -25.91 3.98 -2.95
C ALA A 395 -26.41 3.45 -4.31
N GLY A 396 -27.22 2.40 -4.33
CA GLY A 396 -27.84 1.87 -5.56
C GLY A 396 -27.15 0.66 -6.17
N TYR A 397 -26.20 0.03 -5.45
CA TYR A 397 -25.51 -1.21 -5.87
C TYR A 397 -26.05 -2.43 -5.10
N PRO A 398 -27.17 -3.05 -5.50
CA PRO A 398 -27.86 -4.09 -4.72
C PRO A 398 -27.07 -5.41 -4.61
N LYS A 399 -26.03 -5.58 -5.42
CA LYS A 399 -25.15 -6.76 -5.43
C LYS A 399 -23.73 -6.31 -5.27
N VAL A 400 -23.00 -6.97 -4.37
CA VAL A 400 -21.61 -6.65 -4.07
C VAL A 400 -20.73 -7.90 -4.24
N VAL A 401 -19.55 -7.71 -4.79
CA VAL A 401 -18.47 -8.70 -4.81
C VAL A 401 -17.37 -8.22 -3.87
N MET A 402 -17.02 -9.04 -2.89
CA MET A 402 -15.90 -8.75 -2.00
C MET A 402 -14.59 -9.14 -2.66
N ALA A 403 -13.55 -8.34 -2.49
CA ALA A 403 -12.19 -8.69 -2.92
C ALA A 403 -11.14 -8.21 -1.92
N GLY A 404 -10.18 -9.07 -1.60
CA GLY A 404 -9.12 -8.72 -0.67
C GLY A 404 -7.91 -9.62 -0.77
N VAL A 405 -6.77 -9.10 -0.29
CA VAL A 405 -5.48 -9.79 -0.23
C VAL A 405 -5.13 -10.07 1.23
N CYS A 406 -4.57 -11.22 1.55
CA CYS A 406 -4.11 -11.58 2.90
C CYS A 406 -5.23 -11.44 3.96
N SER A 407 -5.10 -10.54 4.95
CA SER A 407 -6.16 -10.28 5.95
C SER A 407 -7.45 -9.78 5.29
N GLY A 408 -7.35 -9.01 4.22
CA GLY A 408 -8.50 -8.59 3.43
C GLY A 408 -9.25 -9.76 2.78
N ALA A 409 -8.55 -10.82 2.39
CA ALA A 409 -9.18 -12.04 1.91
C ALA A 409 -9.98 -12.74 3.01
N TYR A 410 -9.45 -12.76 4.24
CA TYR A 410 -10.16 -13.28 5.41
C TYR A 410 -11.44 -12.48 5.67
N VAL A 411 -11.34 -11.16 5.76
CA VAL A 411 -12.50 -10.27 5.97
C VAL A 411 -13.51 -10.46 4.85
N SER A 412 -13.09 -10.50 3.59
CA SER A 412 -13.95 -10.70 2.42
C SER A 412 -14.74 -12.02 2.49
N LEU A 413 -14.07 -13.11 2.87
CA LEU A 413 -14.68 -14.44 3.00
C LEU A 413 -15.78 -14.46 4.08
N HIS A 414 -15.48 -13.86 5.24
CA HIS A 414 -16.41 -13.83 6.38
C HIS A 414 -17.56 -12.84 6.18
N THR A 415 -17.32 -11.71 5.51
CA THR A 415 -18.37 -10.76 5.11
C THR A 415 -19.34 -11.41 4.12
N ALA A 416 -18.85 -12.23 3.17
CA ALA A 416 -19.71 -12.98 2.26
C ALA A 416 -20.62 -13.99 2.98
N LEU A 417 -20.19 -14.51 4.12
CA LEU A 417 -21.04 -15.33 4.97
C LEU A 417 -22.04 -14.51 5.79
N ALA A 418 -21.65 -13.31 6.22
CA ALA A 418 -22.46 -12.48 7.10
C ALA A 418 -23.56 -11.71 6.34
N HIS A 419 -23.27 -11.22 5.13
CA HIS A 419 -24.13 -10.27 4.44
C HIS A 419 -24.79 -10.87 3.17
N SER A 420 -26.13 -10.67 3.03
CA SER A 420 -26.94 -11.27 1.96
C SER A 420 -26.75 -10.63 0.58
N ALA A 421 -26.35 -9.33 0.53
CA ALA A 421 -26.10 -8.65 -0.75
C ALA A 421 -24.77 -9.07 -1.40
N VAL A 422 -23.92 -9.82 -0.68
CA VAL A 422 -22.66 -10.31 -1.26
C VAL A 422 -22.93 -11.54 -2.13
N VAL A 423 -22.73 -11.38 -3.43
CA VAL A 423 -22.96 -12.42 -4.45
C VAL A 423 -21.69 -13.14 -4.88
N GLY A 424 -20.53 -12.55 -4.58
CA GLY A 424 -19.22 -13.12 -4.93
C GLY A 424 -18.13 -12.69 -3.97
N CYS A 425 -17.07 -13.51 -3.91
CA CYS A 425 -15.92 -13.27 -3.06
C CYS A 425 -14.62 -13.75 -3.74
N ALA A 426 -13.66 -12.86 -3.93
CA ALA A 426 -12.33 -13.17 -4.43
C ALA A 426 -11.29 -13.02 -3.30
N CYS A 427 -10.78 -14.16 -2.82
CA CYS A 427 -9.80 -14.24 -1.74
C CYS A 427 -8.41 -14.46 -2.33
N ILE A 428 -7.56 -13.45 -2.29
CA ILE A 428 -6.19 -13.51 -2.79
C ILE A 428 -5.25 -13.79 -1.63
N ASN A 429 -4.46 -14.87 -1.73
CA ASN A 429 -3.49 -15.29 -0.73
C ASN A 429 -4.09 -15.36 0.69
N LEU A 430 -5.25 -16.01 0.82
CA LEU A 430 -5.95 -16.20 2.10
C LEU A 430 -5.09 -17.00 3.07
N PRO A 431 -4.60 -16.39 4.19
CA PRO A 431 -3.68 -17.10 5.08
C PRO A 431 -4.39 -18.11 5.99
N PHE A 432 -5.62 -17.82 6.39
CA PHE A 432 -6.39 -18.62 7.34
C PHE A 432 -7.88 -18.60 7.00
N PHE A 433 -8.55 -19.75 7.11
CA PHE A 433 -10.01 -19.81 7.05
C PHE A 433 -10.66 -19.36 8.36
N LYS A 434 -9.97 -19.55 9.49
CA LYS A 434 -10.42 -19.15 10.81
C LYS A 434 -9.23 -18.66 11.63
N TRP A 435 -9.36 -17.46 12.21
CA TRP A 435 -8.35 -16.91 13.11
C TRP A 435 -8.39 -17.63 14.46
N GLY A 436 -7.24 -18.01 14.97
CA GLY A 436 -7.08 -18.73 16.25
C GLY A 436 -6.04 -18.12 17.17
N GLY A 437 -5.76 -16.81 17.10
CA GLY A 437 -4.94 -15.98 18.00
C GLY A 437 -3.49 -16.45 18.27
N ALA A 438 -3.31 -17.71 18.60
CA ALA A 438 -2.01 -18.26 19.07
C ALA A 438 -1.04 -18.67 17.94
N ARG A 439 -1.43 -18.57 16.68
CA ARG A 439 -0.65 -19.13 15.55
C ARG A 439 0.47 -18.23 15.03
N VAL A 440 0.39 -16.93 15.26
CA VAL A 440 1.40 -15.97 14.84
C VAL A 440 2.03 -15.34 16.07
N ARG A 441 3.26 -15.74 16.37
CA ARG A 441 4.06 -15.08 17.42
C ARG A 441 4.85 -13.92 16.78
N PRO A 442 4.79 -12.70 17.34
CA PRO A 442 5.70 -11.63 16.94
C PRO A 442 7.15 -12.12 17.08
N GLY A 443 7.95 -11.98 16.02
CA GLY A 443 9.34 -12.46 16.02
C GLY A 443 9.54 -13.95 15.74
N ALA A 444 8.47 -14.71 15.40
CA ALA A 444 8.64 -16.08 14.93
C ALA A 444 9.48 -16.07 13.63
N GLN A 445 10.53 -16.89 13.58
CA GLN A 445 11.31 -17.06 12.36
C GLN A 445 10.37 -17.50 11.25
N TYR A 446 10.40 -16.77 10.13
CA TYR A 446 9.65 -17.14 8.93
C TYR A 446 10.03 -18.55 8.50
N VAL A 447 9.07 -19.44 8.49
CA VAL A 447 9.24 -20.82 8.04
C VAL A 447 8.58 -20.94 6.67
N ALA A 448 9.37 -21.32 5.68
CA ALA A 448 8.93 -21.40 4.30
C ALA A 448 7.72 -22.33 4.10
N PRO A 449 6.88 -22.10 3.07
CA PRO A 449 5.76 -22.97 2.71
C PRO A 449 6.19 -24.43 2.51
N SER A 450 5.28 -25.36 2.77
CA SER A 450 5.57 -26.81 2.61
C SER A 450 6.04 -27.19 1.19
N GLU A 451 5.59 -26.47 0.18
CA GLU A 451 6.03 -26.67 -1.21
C GLU A 451 7.53 -26.36 -1.39
N VAL A 452 8.05 -25.34 -0.71
CA VAL A 452 9.50 -25.02 -0.74
C VAL A 452 10.30 -26.19 -0.21
N TYR A 453 9.85 -26.82 0.89
CA TYR A 453 10.51 -28.02 1.43
C TYR A 453 10.36 -29.22 0.52
N ARG A 454 9.20 -29.45 -0.09
CA ARG A 454 8.99 -30.52 -1.09
C ARG A 454 9.92 -30.37 -2.30
N ARG A 455 10.10 -29.14 -2.81
CA ARG A 455 11.05 -28.85 -3.89
C ARG A 455 12.51 -29.01 -3.42
N ALA A 456 12.82 -28.58 -2.20
CA ALA A 456 14.15 -28.72 -1.62
C ALA A 456 14.55 -30.19 -1.48
N MET A 457 13.64 -31.07 -1.06
CA MET A 457 13.89 -32.52 -0.97
C MET A 457 14.23 -33.18 -2.30
N ARG A 458 13.78 -32.61 -3.42
CA ARG A 458 14.12 -33.09 -4.78
C ARG A 458 15.46 -32.56 -5.29
N ASN A 459 16.11 -31.64 -4.58
CA ASN A 459 17.37 -31.01 -5.01
C ASN A 459 18.56 -31.53 -4.20
N PRO A 460 19.48 -32.33 -4.79
CA PRO A 460 20.60 -32.95 -4.08
C PRO A 460 21.57 -31.91 -3.49
N ARG A 461 21.71 -30.72 -4.11
CA ARG A 461 22.59 -29.67 -3.61
C ARG A 461 22.08 -29.06 -2.28
N LYS A 462 20.76 -29.07 -2.05
CA LYS A 462 20.18 -28.60 -0.78
C LYS A 462 20.40 -29.59 0.35
N TRP A 463 20.52 -30.89 0.06
CA TRP A 463 20.91 -31.91 1.04
C TRP A 463 22.29 -31.71 1.59
N LEU A 464 23.25 -31.29 0.76
CA LEU A 464 24.62 -30.98 1.22
C LEU A 464 24.65 -29.84 2.24
N ARG A 465 23.82 -28.79 2.05
CA ARG A 465 23.70 -27.69 3.01
C ARG A 465 23.01 -28.10 4.32
N LEU A 466 22.10 -29.05 4.27
CA LEU A 466 21.45 -29.60 5.45
C LEU A 466 22.47 -30.43 6.27
N LEU A 467 23.28 -31.23 5.60
CA LEU A 467 24.34 -32.07 6.22
C LEU A 467 25.52 -31.24 6.74
N SER A 468 25.78 -30.06 6.15
CA SER A 468 26.82 -29.13 6.61
C SER A 468 26.45 -28.29 7.81
N GLY A 469 25.27 -28.47 8.40
CA GLY A 469 24.82 -27.73 9.60
C GLY A 469 24.46 -26.27 9.38
N GLN A 470 24.40 -25.81 8.13
CA GLN A 470 24.09 -24.41 7.78
C GLN A 470 22.57 -24.08 7.84
N ALA A 471 21.73 -25.07 8.13
CA ALA A 471 20.28 -24.88 8.26
C ALA A 471 19.84 -25.08 9.72
N ASN A 472 18.89 -24.28 10.19
CA ASN A 472 18.26 -24.46 11.50
C ASN A 472 17.28 -25.67 11.45
N THR A 473 17.88 -26.86 11.52
CA THR A 473 17.15 -28.14 11.39
C THR A 473 16.08 -28.31 12.46
N ARG A 474 16.31 -27.79 13.70
CA ARG A 474 15.35 -27.88 14.81
C ARG A 474 14.07 -27.09 14.53
N ALA A 475 14.20 -25.86 14.03
CA ALA A 475 13.03 -25.05 13.68
C ALA A 475 12.23 -25.67 12.52
N ILE A 476 12.94 -26.16 11.50
CA ILE A 476 12.32 -26.81 10.33
C ILE A 476 11.58 -28.10 10.75
N THR A 477 12.22 -28.97 11.52
CA THR A 477 11.60 -30.23 11.98
C THR A 477 10.42 -29.98 12.91
N ALA A 478 10.52 -29.01 13.84
CA ALA A 478 9.42 -28.65 14.73
C ALA A 478 8.20 -28.13 13.94
N GLU A 479 8.42 -27.29 12.94
CA GLU A 479 7.34 -26.75 12.12
C GLU A 479 6.72 -27.82 11.19
N LEU A 480 7.53 -28.68 10.57
CA LEU A 480 7.03 -29.80 9.78
C LEU A 480 6.22 -30.79 10.65
N ALA A 481 6.68 -31.07 11.86
CA ALA A 481 5.97 -31.90 12.82
C ALA A 481 4.62 -31.25 13.23
N ARG A 482 4.61 -29.96 13.49
CA ARG A 482 3.39 -29.19 13.79
C ARG A 482 2.39 -29.25 12.62
N ARG A 483 2.86 -29.05 11.38
CA ARG A 483 2.01 -29.12 10.17
C ARG A 483 1.48 -30.54 9.95
N TRP A 484 2.32 -31.55 10.18
CA TRP A 484 1.92 -32.94 10.08
C TRP A 484 0.86 -33.31 11.16
N SER A 485 1.10 -32.91 12.41
CA SER A 485 0.14 -33.13 13.50
C SER A 485 -1.19 -32.42 13.25
N ALA A 486 -1.17 -31.20 12.70
CA ALA A 486 -2.39 -30.49 12.31
C ALA A 486 -3.16 -31.22 11.20
N ARG A 487 -2.44 -31.78 10.19
CA ARG A 487 -3.08 -32.60 9.14
C ARG A 487 -3.69 -33.90 9.68
N VAL A 488 -2.98 -34.57 10.59
CA VAL A 488 -3.50 -35.77 11.26
C VAL A 488 -4.72 -35.43 12.10
N ALA A 489 -4.64 -34.39 12.93
CA ALA A 489 -5.76 -33.93 13.76
C ALA A 489 -6.99 -33.55 12.90
N ALA A 490 -6.79 -32.86 11.76
CA ALA A 490 -7.87 -32.53 10.85
C ALA A 490 -8.52 -33.78 10.21
N ARG A 491 -7.71 -34.79 9.86
CA ARG A 491 -8.22 -36.07 9.31
C ARG A 491 -8.94 -36.90 10.37
N VAL A 492 -8.34 -37.04 11.55
CA VAL A 492 -8.95 -37.76 12.69
C VAL A 492 -10.25 -37.07 13.10
N GLY A 493 -10.22 -35.73 13.21
CA GLY A 493 -11.41 -34.93 13.47
C GLY A 493 -12.52 -35.15 12.44
N ALA A 494 -12.16 -35.29 11.14
CA ALA A 494 -13.13 -35.59 10.09
C ALA A 494 -13.78 -36.97 10.23
N VAL A 495 -13.00 -37.97 10.63
CA VAL A 495 -13.50 -39.34 10.88
C VAL A 495 -14.39 -39.38 12.15
N LEU A 496 -13.93 -38.74 13.22
CA LEU A 496 -14.72 -38.65 14.46
C LEU A 496 -16.04 -37.91 14.24
N GLU A 497 -16.06 -36.87 13.43
CA GLU A 497 -17.26 -36.11 13.09
C GLU A 497 -18.30 -36.98 12.36
N THR A 498 -17.85 -37.89 11.47
CA THR A 498 -18.74 -38.84 10.80
C THR A 498 -19.28 -39.92 11.74
N LEU A 499 -18.53 -40.25 12.81
CA LEU A 499 -18.89 -41.32 13.74
C LEU A 499 -19.66 -40.83 14.98
N VAL A 500 -19.32 -39.63 15.48
CA VAL A 500 -19.82 -39.18 16.82
C VAL A 500 -20.60 -37.86 16.72
N GLY A 501 -20.64 -37.20 15.58
CA GLY A 501 -21.36 -35.92 15.39
C GLY A 501 -20.76 -34.72 16.15
N GLU A 502 -19.54 -34.84 16.66
CA GLU A 502 -18.88 -33.78 17.41
C GLU A 502 -18.36 -32.63 16.53
N ARG A 503 -18.41 -31.39 17.09
CA ARG A 503 -17.94 -30.17 16.39
C ARG A 503 -16.43 -30.00 16.54
N THR A 504 -15.64 -30.45 15.59
CA THR A 504 -14.20 -30.22 15.54
C THR A 504 -13.87 -28.87 14.87
N PRO A 505 -12.68 -28.26 15.11
CA PRO A 505 -12.24 -27.06 14.38
C PRO A 505 -12.25 -27.25 12.86
N GLY A 506 -11.91 -28.44 12.36
CA GLY A 506 -11.94 -28.77 10.94
C GLY A 506 -13.36 -28.79 10.37
N SER A 507 -14.35 -29.25 11.15
CA SER A 507 -15.74 -29.25 10.74
C SER A 507 -16.32 -27.84 10.63
N ALA A 508 -15.86 -26.91 11.49
CA ALA A 508 -16.27 -25.52 11.42
C ALA A 508 -15.81 -24.86 10.11
N ILE A 509 -14.57 -25.15 9.65
CA ILE A 509 -14.03 -24.63 8.40
C ILE A 509 -14.73 -25.24 7.19
N ARG A 510 -15.03 -26.54 7.21
CA ARG A 510 -15.81 -27.18 6.14
C ARG A 510 -17.23 -26.62 6.06
N ARG A 511 -17.89 -26.41 7.20
CA ARG A 511 -19.23 -25.79 7.24
C ARG A 511 -19.20 -24.38 6.67
N LEU A 512 -18.20 -23.56 7.02
CA LEU A 512 -18.02 -22.22 6.47
C LEU A 512 -18.06 -22.24 4.93
N VAL A 513 -17.31 -23.14 4.30
CA VAL A 513 -17.27 -23.26 2.83
C VAL A 513 -18.59 -23.80 2.26
N LEU A 514 -19.23 -24.77 2.95
CA LEU A 514 -20.55 -25.29 2.54
C LEU A 514 -21.64 -24.24 2.68
N ASP A 515 -21.54 -23.34 3.66
CA ASP A 515 -22.51 -22.26 3.85
C ASP A 515 -22.39 -21.21 2.72
N LEU A 516 -21.18 -20.92 2.21
CA LEU A 516 -20.99 -20.10 1.00
C LEU A 516 -21.66 -20.75 -0.21
N GLU A 517 -21.50 -22.08 -0.39
CA GLU A 517 -22.15 -22.84 -1.46
C GLU A 517 -23.67 -22.77 -1.34
N ARG A 518 -24.24 -22.99 -0.14
CA ARG A 518 -25.69 -22.92 0.13
C ARG A 518 -26.27 -21.53 -0.12
N LYS A 519 -25.53 -20.48 0.19
CA LYS A 519 -25.89 -19.10 -0.10
C LYS A 519 -25.78 -18.72 -1.57
N GLY A 520 -25.19 -19.58 -2.41
CA GLY A 520 -24.97 -19.30 -3.81
C GLY A 520 -23.85 -18.31 -4.10
N VAL A 521 -22.99 -18.00 -3.10
CA VAL A 521 -21.87 -17.05 -3.27
C VAL A 521 -20.81 -17.64 -4.18
N GLN A 522 -20.52 -16.97 -5.28
CA GLN A 522 -19.40 -17.35 -6.15
C GLN A 522 -18.09 -17.05 -5.45
N THR A 523 -17.26 -18.06 -5.22
CA THR A 523 -16.03 -17.89 -4.43
C THR A 523 -14.80 -18.29 -5.25
N ALA A 524 -13.82 -17.38 -5.34
CA ALA A 524 -12.51 -17.64 -5.94
C ALA A 524 -11.43 -17.58 -4.86
N LEU A 525 -10.72 -18.69 -4.65
CA LEU A 525 -9.52 -18.76 -3.83
C LEU A 525 -8.30 -18.70 -4.76
N LEU A 526 -7.60 -17.58 -4.78
CA LEU A 526 -6.49 -17.29 -5.68
C LEU A 526 -5.19 -17.26 -4.89
N TYR A 527 -4.25 -18.13 -5.20
CA TYR A 527 -2.99 -18.24 -4.47
C TYR A 527 -1.77 -18.15 -5.38
N GLY A 528 -0.71 -17.51 -4.90
CA GLY A 528 0.63 -17.73 -5.43
C GLY A 528 1.07 -19.18 -5.21
N THR A 529 1.83 -19.77 -6.15
CA THR A 529 2.25 -21.20 -6.05
C THR A 529 3.12 -21.50 -4.82
N LEU A 530 3.66 -20.50 -4.16
CA LEU A 530 4.47 -20.61 -2.94
C LEU A 530 3.85 -19.82 -1.78
N ASP A 531 2.55 -19.61 -1.79
CA ASP A 531 1.84 -18.92 -0.70
C ASP A 531 1.62 -19.84 0.50
N ASP A 532 1.79 -19.29 1.72
CA ASP A 532 1.60 -20.03 2.97
C ASP A 532 0.15 -20.49 3.17
N GLY A 533 -0.82 -19.76 2.63
CA GLY A 533 -2.25 -20.12 2.68
C GLY A 533 -2.57 -21.46 2.01
N LEU A 534 -1.71 -21.94 1.09
CA LEU A 534 -1.84 -23.27 0.50
C LEU A 534 -1.67 -24.39 1.53
N ASP A 535 -0.85 -24.18 2.56
CA ASP A 535 -0.71 -25.18 3.63
C ASP A 535 -2.00 -25.30 4.46
N GLU A 536 -2.67 -24.19 4.72
CA GLU A 536 -3.97 -24.17 5.39
C GLU A 536 -5.05 -24.86 4.53
N LEU A 537 -5.06 -24.58 3.23
CA LEU A 537 -5.95 -25.23 2.27
C LEU A 537 -5.74 -26.76 2.25
N ASP A 538 -4.48 -27.22 2.16
CA ASP A 538 -4.10 -28.62 2.16
C ASP A 538 -4.51 -29.36 3.45
N ILE A 539 -4.42 -28.67 4.60
CA ILE A 539 -4.77 -29.25 5.90
C ILE A 539 -6.26 -29.63 5.94
N TYR A 540 -7.15 -28.75 5.52
CA TYR A 540 -8.59 -28.94 5.68
C TYR A 540 -9.29 -29.60 4.49
N PHE A 541 -8.76 -29.39 3.28
CA PHE A 541 -9.42 -29.83 2.05
C PHE A 541 -8.58 -30.78 1.19
N GLY A 542 -7.40 -31.20 1.70
CA GLY A 542 -6.49 -32.10 1.00
C GLY A 542 -5.65 -31.40 -0.07
N PRO A 543 -4.73 -32.12 -0.72
CA PRO A 543 -3.79 -31.55 -1.66
C PRO A 543 -4.47 -30.69 -2.71
N ASP A 544 -3.99 -29.44 -2.84
CA ASP A 544 -4.50 -28.44 -3.78
C ASP A 544 -6.01 -28.19 -3.64
N GLY A 545 -6.57 -28.34 -2.43
CA GLY A 545 -7.99 -28.15 -2.19
C GLY A 545 -8.88 -29.18 -2.89
N ALA A 546 -8.39 -30.42 -3.09
CA ALA A 546 -9.11 -31.46 -3.85
C ALA A 546 -10.54 -31.71 -3.34
N GLY A 547 -10.77 -31.56 -2.02
CA GLY A 547 -12.10 -31.68 -1.41
C GLY A 547 -13.10 -30.60 -1.84
N LEU A 548 -12.62 -29.46 -2.35
CA LEU A 548 -13.46 -28.36 -2.81
C LEU A 548 -13.94 -28.50 -4.26
N ARG A 549 -13.33 -29.37 -5.05
CA ARG A 549 -13.66 -29.53 -6.49
C ARG A 549 -15.10 -29.96 -6.76
N LYS A 550 -15.80 -30.47 -5.74
CA LYS A 550 -17.21 -30.88 -5.87
C LYS A 550 -18.19 -29.71 -5.72
N LEU A 551 -17.72 -28.58 -5.21
CA LEU A 551 -18.53 -27.38 -5.03
C LEU A 551 -18.62 -26.61 -6.36
N LYS A 552 -19.84 -26.22 -6.74
CA LYS A 552 -20.09 -25.56 -8.04
C LYS A 552 -19.72 -24.08 -8.02
N ASN A 553 -19.90 -23.45 -6.87
CA ASN A 553 -19.72 -22.00 -6.69
C ASN A 553 -18.32 -21.63 -6.21
N LEU A 554 -17.43 -22.61 -5.98
CA LEU A 554 -16.09 -22.37 -5.49
C LEU A 554 -15.02 -22.83 -6.48
N SER A 555 -14.02 -22.00 -6.69
CA SER A 555 -12.83 -22.31 -7.50
C SER A 555 -11.55 -22.06 -6.71
N VAL A 556 -10.56 -22.91 -6.91
CA VAL A 556 -9.19 -22.74 -6.37
C VAL A 556 -8.23 -22.63 -7.53
N GLN A 557 -7.42 -21.58 -7.55
CA GLN A 557 -6.42 -21.37 -8.60
C GLN A 557 -5.06 -21.07 -7.98
N LYS A 558 -4.02 -21.67 -8.55
CA LYS A 558 -2.62 -21.39 -8.19
C LYS A 558 -1.93 -20.71 -9.35
N ILE A 559 -1.43 -19.52 -9.10
CA ILE A 559 -0.84 -18.65 -10.10
C ILE A 559 0.68 -18.62 -9.89
N SER A 560 1.42 -18.91 -10.96
CA SER A 560 2.88 -18.91 -10.94
C SER A 560 3.43 -17.49 -10.85
N LYS A 561 4.64 -17.36 -10.28
CA LYS A 561 5.36 -16.07 -10.18
C LYS A 561 4.60 -14.99 -9.40
N VAL A 562 3.79 -15.39 -8.44
CA VAL A 562 3.05 -14.49 -7.56
C VAL A 562 3.61 -14.60 -6.16
N ASP A 563 4.10 -13.48 -5.62
CA ASP A 563 4.51 -13.31 -4.23
C ASP A 563 3.30 -12.95 -3.35
N HIS A 564 3.45 -13.13 -2.03
CA HIS A 564 2.34 -12.97 -1.08
C HIS A 564 1.69 -11.57 -1.12
N ALA A 565 2.50 -10.52 -1.15
CA ALA A 565 2.05 -9.12 -1.08
C ALA A 565 1.88 -8.46 -2.47
N LEU A 566 2.02 -9.21 -3.57
CA LEU A 566 1.90 -8.70 -4.94
C LEU A 566 2.89 -7.56 -5.25
N PHE A 567 4.10 -7.62 -4.68
CA PHE A 567 5.10 -6.59 -4.91
C PHE A 567 5.64 -6.60 -6.34
N SER A 568 5.70 -7.78 -6.99
CA SER A 568 6.13 -7.82 -8.37
C SER A 568 5.01 -7.35 -9.31
N ARG A 569 5.37 -6.63 -10.39
CA ARG A 569 4.41 -6.17 -11.40
C ARG A 569 3.71 -7.35 -12.06
N CYS A 570 4.46 -8.39 -12.41
CA CYS A 570 3.87 -9.59 -13.02
C CYS A 570 2.87 -10.28 -12.09
N ALA A 571 3.09 -10.27 -10.76
CA ALA A 571 2.14 -10.79 -9.79
C ALA A 571 0.85 -9.96 -9.77
N ARG A 572 0.98 -8.62 -9.73
CA ARG A 572 -0.18 -7.72 -9.77
C ARG A 572 -1.01 -7.92 -11.04
N GLU A 573 -0.36 -7.89 -12.20
CA GLU A 573 -1.05 -8.07 -13.49
C GLU A 573 -1.73 -9.45 -13.59
N ALA A 574 -1.06 -10.52 -13.13
CA ALA A 574 -1.64 -11.86 -13.11
C ALA A 574 -2.88 -11.93 -12.21
N MET A 575 -2.82 -11.34 -11.00
CA MET A 575 -3.96 -11.33 -10.08
C MET A 575 -5.11 -10.44 -10.58
N MET A 576 -4.81 -9.27 -11.17
CA MET A 576 -5.83 -8.43 -11.80
C MET A 576 -6.53 -9.19 -12.95
N ALA A 577 -5.78 -9.92 -13.78
CA ALA A 577 -6.36 -10.73 -14.85
C ALA A 577 -7.25 -11.86 -14.31
N GLN A 578 -6.86 -12.50 -13.21
CA GLN A 578 -7.69 -13.54 -12.57
C GLN A 578 -8.98 -12.96 -11.97
N LEU A 579 -8.91 -11.79 -11.36
CA LEU A 579 -10.10 -11.12 -10.84
C LEU A 579 -11.05 -10.70 -11.98
N ASP A 580 -10.51 -10.19 -13.09
CA ASP A 580 -11.29 -9.92 -14.30
C ASP A 580 -12.00 -11.17 -14.84
N SER A 581 -11.27 -12.30 -14.92
CA SER A 581 -11.84 -13.59 -15.38
C SER A 581 -12.95 -14.05 -14.44
N PHE A 582 -12.72 -14.01 -13.14
CA PHE A 582 -13.71 -14.36 -12.13
C PHE A 582 -14.99 -13.52 -12.26
N LEU A 583 -14.85 -12.20 -12.35
CA LEU A 583 -16.01 -11.30 -12.51
C LEU A 583 -16.77 -11.58 -13.80
N ARG A 584 -16.10 -11.71 -14.92
CA ARG A 584 -16.74 -11.96 -16.22
C ARG A 584 -17.43 -13.33 -16.29
N GLU A 585 -16.73 -14.38 -15.91
CA GLU A 585 -17.19 -15.75 -16.14
C GLU A 585 -18.18 -16.22 -15.07
N ARG A 586 -17.92 -15.86 -13.81
CA ARG A 586 -18.68 -16.40 -12.67
C ARG A 586 -19.76 -15.45 -12.15
N ILE A 587 -19.57 -14.16 -12.30
CA ILE A 587 -20.50 -13.15 -11.77
C ILE A 587 -21.42 -12.63 -12.88
N LEU A 588 -20.85 -12.22 -14.01
CA LEU A 588 -21.61 -11.62 -15.12
C LEU A 588 -22.12 -12.67 -16.12
N GLY A 589 -21.66 -13.93 -16.05
CA GLY A 589 -22.11 -15.01 -16.93
C GLY A 589 -21.69 -14.84 -18.40
N ALA A 590 -20.76 -13.97 -18.70
CA ALA A 590 -20.25 -13.76 -20.06
C ALA A 590 -19.34 -14.90 -20.47
N ARG A 591 -19.76 -15.72 -21.46
CA ARG A 591 -18.90 -16.76 -22.05
C ARG A 591 -17.69 -16.12 -22.73
N ALA A 592 -16.51 -16.71 -22.54
CA ALA A 592 -15.29 -16.33 -23.24
C ALA A 592 -15.52 -16.35 -24.76
N GLY A 593 -15.76 -15.20 -25.39
CA GLY A 593 -15.95 -15.13 -26.84
C GLY A 593 -16.53 -13.86 -27.43
N SER A 594 -17.10 -12.95 -26.66
CA SER A 594 -17.89 -11.88 -27.27
C SER A 594 -17.62 -10.46 -26.73
N MET A 595 -16.38 -10.10 -26.46
CA MET A 595 -15.98 -8.69 -26.41
C MET A 595 -14.47 -8.58 -26.60
N ALA A 596 -14.04 -8.24 -27.81
CA ALA A 596 -12.70 -7.78 -28.06
C ALA A 596 -12.54 -6.41 -27.38
N PHE A 597 -11.90 -6.38 -26.22
CA PHE A 597 -11.56 -5.14 -25.53
C PHE A 597 -10.44 -4.41 -26.31
N ALA A 598 -10.78 -3.33 -26.98
CA ALA A 598 -9.85 -2.30 -27.42
C ALA A 598 -9.31 -1.59 -26.15
N GLY A 599 -8.18 -2.03 -25.64
CA GLY A 599 -7.58 -1.44 -24.43
C GLY A 599 -6.29 -2.11 -23.96
N GLY A 600 -5.70 -3.00 -24.74
CA GLY A 600 -4.33 -3.43 -24.50
C GLY A 600 -3.37 -2.31 -24.90
N LEU A 601 -2.71 -1.67 -23.95
CA LEU A 601 -1.52 -0.86 -24.20
C LEU A 601 -0.51 -1.71 -25.01
N ARG A 602 -0.54 -1.54 -26.32
CA ARG A 602 0.50 -2.08 -27.20
C ARG A 602 1.76 -1.27 -26.94
N VAL A 603 2.64 -1.80 -26.14
CA VAL A 603 4.04 -1.36 -26.15
C VAL A 603 4.55 -1.55 -27.58
N PRO A 604 5.02 -0.51 -28.28
CA PRO A 604 5.55 -0.67 -29.62
C PRO A 604 6.85 -1.47 -29.54
N GLN A 605 6.80 -2.73 -29.94
CA GLN A 605 8.01 -3.50 -30.20
C GLN A 605 8.75 -2.84 -31.37
N ARG A 606 9.77 -2.03 -31.09
CA ARG A 606 10.75 -1.64 -32.09
C ARG A 606 11.44 -2.92 -32.57
N ARG A 607 11.09 -3.38 -33.76
CA ARG A 607 11.82 -4.41 -34.48
C ARG A 607 13.28 -3.96 -34.61
N ALA A 608 14.17 -4.66 -33.94
CA ALA A 608 15.60 -4.55 -34.18
C ALA A 608 15.85 -4.94 -35.65
N LYS A 609 16.20 -3.97 -36.46
CA LYS A 609 16.70 -4.24 -37.80
C LYS A 609 18.04 -4.97 -37.67
N SER A 610 18.07 -6.22 -38.08
CA SER A 610 19.27 -7.02 -38.22
C SER A 610 20.26 -6.28 -39.13
N ARG A 611 21.40 -5.88 -38.60
CA ARG A 611 22.53 -5.43 -39.40
C ARG A 611 23.08 -6.65 -40.13
N ARG A 612 22.88 -6.67 -41.44
CA ARG A 612 23.56 -7.56 -42.38
C ARG A 612 25.06 -7.23 -42.38
N ASN A 613 25.84 -8.30 -42.34
CA ASN A 613 27.29 -8.37 -42.52
C ASN A 613 27.84 -7.44 -43.61
N LEU A 614 28.76 -6.59 -43.24
CA LEU A 614 29.74 -6.02 -44.15
C LEU A 614 31.09 -6.72 -43.92
N LYS A 615 31.55 -7.43 -44.93
CA LYS A 615 32.89 -8.04 -45.00
C LYS A 615 33.98 -6.93 -45.04
N PRO A 616 35.15 -7.12 -44.43
CA PRO A 616 36.25 -6.19 -44.54
C PRO A 616 37.00 -6.40 -45.89
N GLN A 617 37.20 -5.34 -46.65
CA GLN A 617 38.21 -5.28 -47.69
C GLN A 617 39.53 -4.75 -47.10
N ARG A 618 40.61 -5.49 -47.33
CA ARG A 618 42.01 -5.09 -47.21
C ARG A 618 42.51 -4.58 -48.57
N PRO A 619 43.63 -3.94 -48.62
CA PRO A 619 44.62 -3.47 -47.64
C PRO A 619 44.54 -2.01 -47.31
#